data_2e472020453130e4989f8ff2ec4384c2
#
_entry.id   2e472020453130e4989f8ff2ec4384c2
#
_cell.length_a   1.000
_cell.length_b   1.000
_cell.length_c   1.000
_cell.angle_alpha   90.00
_cell.angle_beta   90.00
_cell.angle_gamma   90.00
#
_symmetry.space_group_name_H-M   'P 1'
#
loop_
_entity.id
_entity.type
_entity.pdbx_description
1 polymer ?
#
loop_
_entity_poly.entity_id
_entity_poly.type
_entity_poly.pdbx_seq_one_letter_code
_entity_poly.pdbx_strand_id
1 'polypeptide(L)'
;MSLLPLRRPVVSRTTYLIIFAVYIGLFLNLAFYRQAYTLLPVNNLHTALVFLSMPLVAFSVMNILTTLASFLKLDRLVISLFILLSASAQYFIWSFGVVIDRSMITNILDTTPAESFALLSGEMIVVLGLSGVLAVLVAWWVKIRKPATLWRGVAWRLVNMVASALLIVLIAVLFYKDYASLFRNNKELVKSLSPSNSIVAVNSWYAHHRMDNLPLVKIGEDAKQNPVMHNGPRKNLTIVVLGETSRADNFSLGGYPRDTNPLMQQDGVIYFPYTTSCGTATAVSVPCMFSNMPRAHYDEELAHHQEGVLDILQRAGIQVLWNDNDGGCKGACDRVPHQNVTDLKLTGQCIDGECYDDVLFHHLDSYIDNLQQDGIIVLHTIGSHGPTYYNRYPAEFKKFTPTCDTNEIQGCTREQLTNTYDNTILYVDHVVDKAIKLLQAKQDKFTTSLVYLSDHGESLGEDGVYLHGLPYSIAPDTQKHVPMVMWLSADYQQRYGISAQCLQQRAKKENYSQDNLFSTLLGLLGVSTHEYQAADDILTPCREAG
;
A
#
# COMPACT_ATOMS: atom_id res chain seq x y z
N MET A 1 -52.55 -7.60 2.43
CA MET A 1 -52.04 -6.55 3.33
C MET A 1 -51.77 -5.31 2.49
N SER A 2 -52.62 -4.29 2.52
CA SER A 2 -52.37 -3.01 1.85
C SER A 2 -51.31 -2.27 2.64
N LEU A 3 -50.08 -2.18 2.09
CA LEU A 3 -49.04 -1.33 2.62
C LEU A 3 -49.57 0.12 2.64
N LEU A 4 -49.80 0.66 3.82
CA LEU A 4 -50.13 2.08 4.00
C LEU A 4 -49.04 2.90 3.31
N PRO A 5 -49.37 3.84 2.40
CA PRO A 5 -48.38 4.66 1.73
C PRO A 5 -47.65 5.50 2.77
N LEU A 6 -46.37 5.23 2.97
CA LEU A 6 -45.49 5.98 3.85
C LEU A 6 -45.53 7.46 3.42
N ARG A 7 -46.18 8.31 4.23
CA ARG A 7 -46.26 9.75 3.97
C ARG A 7 -44.88 10.37 4.05
N ARG A 8 -44.46 11.05 2.98
CA ARG A 8 -43.18 11.77 2.94
C ARG A 8 -43.12 12.81 4.06
N PRO A 9 -42.14 12.78 4.96
CA PRO A 9 -41.99 13.80 5.99
C PRO A 9 -41.74 15.16 5.34
N VAL A 10 -42.33 16.20 5.87
CA VAL A 10 -42.21 17.58 5.37
C VAL A 10 -41.54 18.42 6.43
N VAL A 11 -40.33 18.88 6.16
CA VAL A 11 -39.50 19.65 7.11
C VAL A 11 -39.07 21.00 6.53
N SER A 12 -38.72 21.95 7.38
CA SER A 12 -38.09 23.20 6.92
C SER A 12 -36.71 22.89 6.34
N ARG A 13 -36.17 23.75 5.44
CA ARG A 13 -34.81 23.57 4.91
C ARG A 13 -33.78 23.61 6.01
N THR A 14 -33.89 24.50 6.98
CA THR A 14 -32.98 24.57 8.13
C THR A 14 -32.98 23.27 8.94
N THR A 15 -34.16 22.73 9.27
CA THR A 15 -34.28 21.44 9.97
C THR A 15 -33.67 20.30 9.17
N TYR A 16 -33.89 20.29 7.85
CA TYR A 16 -33.26 19.33 6.93
C TYR A 16 -31.73 19.36 7.00
N LEU A 17 -31.15 20.57 6.91
CA LEU A 17 -29.69 20.75 6.98
C LEU A 17 -29.12 20.31 8.33
N ILE A 18 -29.77 20.67 9.44
CA ILE A 18 -29.35 20.26 10.78
C ILE A 18 -29.37 18.74 10.95
N ILE A 19 -30.44 18.06 10.51
CA ILE A 19 -30.56 16.60 10.64
C ILE A 19 -29.37 15.90 9.92
N PHE A 20 -29.10 16.30 8.68
CA PHE A 20 -28.03 15.67 7.91
C PHE A 20 -26.63 16.11 8.37
N ALA A 21 -26.46 17.32 8.89
CA ALA A 21 -25.22 17.75 9.51
C ALA A 21 -24.92 16.94 10.80
N VAL A 22 -25.93 16.66 11.62
CA VAL A 22 -25.79 15.76 12.77
C VAL A 22 -25.45 14.34 12.31
N TYR A 23 -26.14 13.84 11.29
CA TYR A 23 -25.88 12.51 10.77
C TYR A 23 -24.44 12.35 10.29
N ILE A 24 -23.96 13.27 9.44
CA ILE A 24 -22.59 13.23 8.90
C ILE A 24 -21.57 13.49 10.02
N GLY A 25 -21.75 14.56 10.79
CA GLY A 25 -20.78 14.99 11.79
C GLY A 25 -20.65 14.03 12.97
N LEU A 26 -21.75 13.40 13.42
CA LEU A 26 -21.74 12.49 14.57
C LEU A 26 -21.65 11.02 14.15
N PHE A 27 -22.61 10.53 13.36
CA PHE A 27 -22.74 9.08 13.11
C PHE A 27 -21.76 8.55 12.07
N LEU A 28 -21.36 9.38 11.09
CA LEU A 28 -20.37 8.98 10.08
C LEU A 28 -18.93 9.38 10.42
N ASN A 29 -18.65 9.67 11.70
CA ASN A 29 -17.33 9.96 12.25
C ASN A 29 -17.00 9.16 13.52
N LEU A 30 -17.70 8.03 13.75
CA LEU A 30 -17.46 7.19 14.91
C LEU A 30 -16.04 6.64 14.97
N ALA A 31 -15.43 6.33 13.82
CA ALA A 31 -14.04 5.91 13.73
C ALA A 31 -13.08 6.99 14.25
N PHE A 32 -13.29 8.26 13.86
CA PHE A 32 -12.55 9.40 14.38
C PHE A 32 -12.70 9.52 15.90
N TYR A 33 -13.93 9.44 16.43
CA TYR A 33 -14.15 9.56 17.89
C TYR A 33 -13.53 8.40 18.66
N ARG A 34 -13.55 7.19 18.12
CA ARG A 34 -12.86 6.04 18.72
C ARG A 34 -11.35 6.30 18.83
N GLN A 35 -10.71 6.76 17.76
CA GLN A 35 -9.28 7.10 17.79
C GLN A 35 -8.98 8.28 18.74
N ALA A 36 -9.81 9.33 18.69
CA ALA A 36 -9.67 10.47 19.59
C ALA A 36 -9.78 10.08 21.07
N TYR A 37 -10.66 9.13 21.40
CA TYR A 37 -10.82 8.62 22.78
C TYR A 37 -9.59 7.89 23.29
N THR A 38 -8.87 7.16 22.43
CA THR A 38 -7.62 6.48 22.82
C THR A 38 -6.47 7.46 23.05
N LEU A 39 -6.47 8.58 22.31
CA LEU A 39 -5.43 9.61 22.41
C LEU A 39 -5.69 10.66 23.49
N LEU A 40 -6.96 10.84 23.88
CA LEU A 40 -7.41 11.74 24.93
C LEU A 40 -8.14 10.94 26.02
N PRO A 41 -7.43 10.35 26.99
CA PRO A 41 -8.08 9.58 28.07
C PRO A 41 -9.06 10.45 28.85
N VAL A 42 -10.31 10.03 28.91
CA VAL A 42 -11.38 10.75 29.62
C VAL A 42 -11.33 10.40 31.11
N ASN A 43 -10.41 11.04 31.85
CA ASN A 43 -10.15 10.75 33.25
C ASN A 43 -10.78 11.76 34.23
N ASN A 44 -11.27 12.89 33.73
CA ASN A 44 -11.86 13.96 34.53
C ASN A 44 -12.91 14.73 33.70
N LEU A 45 -13.63 15.64 34.37
CA LEU A 45 -14.69 16.43 33.75
C LEU A 45 -14.16 17.30 32.60
N HIS A 46 -12.96 17.88 32.72
CA HIS A 46 -12.38 18.73 31.67
C HIS A 46 -12.14 17.91 30.39
N THR A 47 -11.44 16.78 30.47
CA THR A 47 -11.16 15.92 29.31
C THR A 47 -12.46 15.33 28.72
N ALA A 48 -13.47 15.05 29.55
CA ALA A 48 -14.80 14.66 29.09
C ALA A 48 -15.48 15.77 28.26
N LEU A 49 -15.41 17.01 28.72
CA LEU A 49 -15.98 18.16 28.01
C LEU A 49 -15.22 18.43 26.69
N VAL A 50 -13.88 18.31 26.67
CA VAL A 50 -13.08 18.39 25.44
C VAL A 50 -13.56 17.32 24.44
N PHE A 51 -13.64 16.06 24.87
CA PHE A 51 -14.08 14.96 24.01
C PHE A 51 -15.52 15.18 23.49
N LEU A 52 -16.47 15.54 24.34
CA LEU A 52 -17.86 15.79 23.97
C LEU A 52 -18.02 17.04 23.09
N SER A 53 -17.06 17.96 23.07
CA SER A 53 -17.09 19.12 22.18
C SER A 53 -16.73 18.76 20.73
N MET A 54 -16.01 17.66 20.48
CA MET A 54 -15.58 17.27 19.13
C MET A 54 -16.76 17.00 18.17
N PRO A 55 -17.79 16.20 18.55
CA PRO A 55 -18.97 16.03 17.70
C PRO A 55 -19.72 17.33 17.45
N LEU A 56 -19.71 18.28 18.39
CA LEU A 56 -20.34 19.59 18.22
C LEU A 56 -19.59 20.45 17.20
N VAL A 57 -18.27 20.38 17.19
CA VAL A 57 -17.44 21.05 16.16
C VAL A 57 -17.68 20.42 14.79
N ALA A 58 -17.62 19.09 14.68
CA ALA A 58 -17.87 18.37 13.42
C ALA A 58 -19.28 18.68 12.89
N PHE A 59 -20.31 18.60 13.72
CA PHE A 59 -21.66 19.03 13.39
C PHE A 59 -21.70 20.46 12.86
N SER A 60 -21.09 21.41 13.58
CA SER A 60 -21.14 22.83 13.24
C SER A 60 -20.47 23.12 11.89
N VAL A 61 -19.33 22.49 11.62
CA VAL A 61 -18.65 22.58 10.31
C VAL A 61 -19.53 22.02 9.20
N MET A 62 -20.09 20.82 9.38
CA MET A 62 -20.99 20.21 8.39
C MET A 62 -22.24 21.05 8.16
N ASN A 63 -22.80 21.62 9.21
CA ASN A 63 -23.99 22.49 9.12
C ASN A 63 -23.69 23.79 8.37
N ILE A 64 -22.52 24.40 8.56
CA ILE A 64 -22.10 25.56 7.78
C ILE A 64 -21.94 25.19 6.31
N LEU A 65 -21.21 24.14 5.98
CA LEU A 65 -20.93 23.73 4.60
C LEU A 65 -22.22 23.37 3.83
N THR A 66 -23.09 22.59 4.44
CA THR A 66 -24.38 22.20 3.81
C THR A 66 -25.33 23.39 3.70
N THR A 67 -25.26 24.35 4.66
CA THR A 67 -26.05 25.60 4.60
C THR A 67 -25.53 26.50 3.46
N LEU A 68 -24.22 26.64 3.27
CA LEU A 68 -23.65 27.37 2.14
C LEU A 68 -24.10 26.74 0.81
N ALA A 69 -24.00 25.42 0.66
CA ALA A 69 -24.48 24.71 -0.52
C ALA A 69 -25.97 24.97 -0.80
N SER A 70 -26.79 25.17 0.25
CA SER A 70 -28.22 25.43 0.13
C SER A 70 -28.55 26.77 -0.53
N PHE A 71 -27.68 27.76 -0.49
CA PHE A 71 -27.87 29.04 -1.21
C PHE A 71 -27.76 28.84 -2.72
N LEU A 72 -26.91 27.89 -3.16
CA LEU A 72 -26.75 27.49 -4.55
C LEU A 72 -27.78 26.43 -4.98
N LYS A 73 -28.69 25.99 -4.10
CA LYS A 73 -29.64 24.87 -4.29
C LYS A 73 -28.94 23.52 -4.53
N LEU A 74 -27.69 23.37 -4.10
CA LEU A 74 -26.87 22.15 -4.21
C LEU A 74 -26.87 21.31 -2.93
N ASP A 75 -27.67 21.69 -1.92
CA ASP A 75 -27.72 21.05 -0.61
C ASP A 75 -27.91 19.53 -0.69
N ARG A 76 -28.81 19.03 -1.52
CA ARG A 76 -29.04 17.58 -1.67
C ARG A 76 -27.86 16.86 -2.28
N LEU A 77 -27.25 17.45 -3.30
CA LEU A 77 -26.07 16.86 -3.96
C LEU A 77 -24.88 16.81 -2.99
N VAL A 78 -24.60 17.93 -2.31
CA VAL A 78 -23.49 18.01 -1.35
C VAL A 78 -23.71 17.07 -0.17
N ILE A 79 -24.93 17.01 0.38
CA ILE A 79 -25.25 16.06 1.46
C ILE A 79 -25.06 14.61 0.99
N SER A 80 -25.55 14.26 -0.22
CA SER A 80 -25.37 12.92 -0.76
C SER A 80 -23.90 12.56 -0.93
N LEU A 81 -23.10 13.47 -1.48
CA LEU A 81 -21.66 13.28 -1.63
C LEU A 81 -20.97 13.09 -0.27
N PHE A 82 -21.27 13.95 0.70
CA PHE A 82 -20.68 13.86 2.03
C PHE A 82 -21.09 12.59 2.77
N ILE A 83 -22.33 12.12 2.63
CA ILE A 83 -22.78 10.85 3.19
C ILE A 83 -21.97 9.69 2.59
N LEU A 84 -21.88 9.61 1.27
CA LEU A 84 -21.18 8.50 0.61
C LEU A 84 -19.69 8.49 0.94
N LEU A 85 -19.02 9.63 0.86
CA LEU A 85 -17.61 9.74 1.22
C LEU A 85 -17.36 9.36 2.69
N SER A 86 -18.19 9.91 3.61
CA SER A 86 -18.01 9.64 5.04
C SER A 86 -18.36 8.21 5.43
N ALA A 87 -19.40 7.61 4.83
CA ALA A 87 -19.76 6.22 5.09
C ALA A 87 -18.66 5.26 4.63
N SER A 88 -18.11 5.48 3.41
CA SER A 88 -16.99 4.69 2.89
C SER A 88 -15.75 4.86 3.75
N ALA A 89 -15.33 6.10 4.02
CA ALA A 89 -14.15 6.37 4.84
C ALA A 89 -14.30 5.75 6.25
N GLN A 90 -15.46 5.90 6.89
CA GLN A 90 -15.71 5.31 8.20
C GLN A 90 -15.61 3.80 8.20
N TYR A 91 -16.14 3.11 7.17
CA TYR A 91 -16.04 1.67 7.06
C TYR A 91 -14.57 1.23 7.00
N PHE A 92 -13.79 1.78 6.09
CA PHE A 92 -12.39 1.39 5.92
C PHE A 92 -11.53 1.76 7.14
N ILE A 93 -11.69 2.95 7.72
CA ILE A 93 -10.97 3.35 8.94
C ILE A 93 -11.34 2.45 10.12
N TRP A 94 -12.63 2.10 10.26
CA TRP A 94 -13.11 1.27 11.37
C TRP A 94 -12.68 -0.18 11.25
N SER A 95 -12.81 -0.76 10.06
CA SER A 95 -12.59 -2.19 9.81
C SER A 95 -11.12 -2.54 9.60
N PHE A 96 -10.35 -1.66 8.96
CA PHE A 96 -8.96 -1.94 8.57
C PHE A 96 -7.93 -1.04 9.27
N GLY A 97 -8.36 0.01 9.96
CA GLY A 97 -7.44 0.96 10.61
C GLY A 97 -6.67 1.87 9.66
N VAL A 98 -7.06 1.91 8.38
CA VAL A 98 -6.38 2.70 7.35
C VAL A 98 -6.54 4.21 7.56
N VAL A 99 -5.67 4.99 6.93
CA VAL A 99 -5.73 6.46 6.91
C VAL A 99 -6.10 6.92 5.51
N ILE A 100 -7.06 7.85 5.41
CA ILE A 100 -7.49 8.42 4.12
C ILE A 100 -6.62 9.64 3.82
N ASP A 101 -5.57 9.43 3.05
CA ASP A 101 -4.67 10.47 2.57
C ASP A 101 -4.39 10.35 1.07
N ARG A 102 -3.40 11.10 0.56
CA ARG A 102 -3.03 11.08 -0.85
C ARG A 102 -2.64 9.69 -1.33
N SER A 103 -1.82 8.98 -0.55
CA SER A 103 -1.37 7.64 -0.93
C SER A 103 -2.53 6.65 -1.02
N MET A 104 -3.52 6.76 -0.14
CA MET A 104 -4.74 5.96 -0.24
C MET A 104 -5.54 6.26 -1.51
N ILE A 105 -5.59 7.54 -1.97
CA ILE A 105 -6.25 7.86 -3.25
C ILE A 105 -5.47 7.25 -4.42
N THR A 106 -4.14 7.30 -4.39
CA THR A 106 -3.31 6.62 -5.40
C THR A 106 -3.60 5.12 -5.41
N ASN A 107 -3.57 4.47 -4.25
CA ASN A 107 -3.90 3.04 -4.13
C ASN A 107 -5.28 2.70 -4.70
N ILE A 108 -6.32 3.51 -4.38
CA ILE A 108 -7.68 3.30 -4.92
C ILE A 108 -7.72 3.39 -6.45
N LEU A 109 -6.96 4.31 -7.04
CA LEU A 109 -6.94 4.52 -8.49
C LEU A 109 -6.10 3.46 -9.22
N ASP A 110 -5.07 2.95 -8.56
CA ASP A 110 -4.18 1.91 -9.08
C ASP A 110 -4.71 0.48 -8.83
N THR A 111 -5.74 0.35 -7.98
CA THR A 111 -6.37 -0.95 -7.64
C THR A 111 -7.03 -1.55 -8.88
N THR A 112 -6.70 -2.79 -9.18
CA THR A 112 -7.29 -3.52 -10.31
C THR A 112 -8.77 -3.89 -10.05
N PRO A 113 -9.56 -4.18 -11.08
CA PRO A 113 -10.92 -4.67 -10.89
C PRO A 113 -10.98 -5.94 -10.02
N ALA A 114 -10.02 -6.86 -10.15
CA ALA A 114 -9.97 -8.09 -9.37
C ALA A 114 -9.78 -7.81 -7.88
N GLU A 115 -8.81 -6.96 -7.51
CA GLU A 115 -8.59 -6.51 -6.13
C GLU A 115 -9.81 -5.75 -5.58
N SER A 116 -10.43 -4.88 -6.39
CA SER A 116 -11.64 -4.18 -6.00
C SER A 116 -12.77 -5.15 -5.63
N PHE A 117 -12.94 -6.22 -6.40
CA PHE A 117 -13.91 -7.28 -6.08
C PHE A 117 -13.52 -8.09 -4.84
N ALA A 118 -12.22 -8.32 -4.61
CA ALA A 118 -11.72 -9.00 -3.42
C ALA A 118 -12.03 -8.21 -2.11
N LEU A 119 -12.10 -6.89 -2.18
CA LEU A 119 -12.48 -6.05 -1.05
C LEU A 119 -14.00 -6.05 -0.77
N LEU A 120 -14.84 -6.45 -1.74
CA LEU A 120 -16.29 -6.48 -1.55
C LEU A 120 -16.69 -7.63 -0.62
N SER A 121 -17.08 -7.28 0.60
CA SER A 121 -17.60 -8.22 1.59
C SER A 121 -19.10 -8.03 1.82
N GLY A 122 -19.76 -9.05 2.36
CA GLY A 122 -21.16 -8.96 2.76
C GLY A 122 -21.37 -7.87 3.80
N GLU A 123 -20.46 -7.75 4.77
CA GLU A 123 -20.48 -6.69 5.78
C GLU A 123 -20.36 -5.31 5.15
N MET A 124 -19.43 -5.11 4.23
CA MET A 124 -19.25 -3.85 3.52
C MET A 124 -20.54 -3.43 2.80
N ILE A 125 -21.17 -4.35 2.07
CA ILE A 125 -22.40 -4.07 1.33
C ILE A 125 -23.53 -3.66 2.28
N VAL A 126 -23.68 -4.35 3.41
CA VAL A 126 -24.72 -4.01 4.42
C VAL A 126 -24.42 -2.67 5.07
N VAL A 127 -23.20 -2.43 5.52
CA VAL A 127 -22.84 -1.18 6.21
C VAL A 127 -22.99 0.01 5.27
N LEU A 128 -22.42 -0.04 4.05
CA LEU A 128 -22.52 1.04 3.07
C LEU A 128 -23.95 1.19 2.54
N GLY A 129 -24.69 0.09 2.39
CA GLY A 129 -26.09 0.11 2.00
C GLY A 129 -26.97 0.84 3.00
N LEU A 130 -26.79 0.58 4.30
CA LEU A 130 -27.58 1.20 5.37
C LEU A 130 -27.10 2.61 5.71
N SER A 131 -25.79 2.81 5.92
CA SER A 131 -25.26 4.11 6.34
C SER A 131 -25.06 5.10 5.18
N GLY A 132 -24.82 4.62 3.98
CA GLY A 132 -24.61 5.43 2.78
C GLY A 132 -25.86 5.53 1.93
N VAL A 133 -26.16 4.46 1.18
CA VAL A 133 -27.20 4.48 0.12
C VAL A 133 -28.58 4.78 0.70
N LEU A 134 -29.02 4.09 1.76
CA LEU A 134 -30.32 4.32 2.39
C LEU A 134 -30.43 5.75 2.92
N ALA A 135 -29.39 6.29 3.54
CA ALA A 135 -29.38 7.66 4.05
C ALA A 135 -29.52 8.70 2.91
N VAL A 136 -28.86 8.46 1.77
CA VAL A 136 -29.03 9.28 0.55
C VAL A 136 -30.47 9.19 0.02
N LEU A 137 -31.03 7.98 -0.05
CA LEU A 137 -32.43 7.79 -0.47
C LEU A 137 -33.37 8.55 0.44
N VAL A 138 -33.17 8.52 1.77
CA VAL A 138 -33.94 9.28 2.75
C VAL A 138 -33.77 10.78 2.51
N ALA A 139 -32.56 11.27 2.23
CA ALA A 139 -32.32 12.69 1.94
C ALA A 139 -33.12 13.18 0.72
N TRP A 140 -33.26 12.33 -0.30
CA TRP A 140 -34.05 12.67 -1.49
C TRP A 140 -35.55 12.44 -1.29
N TRP A 141 -35.94 11.52 -0.43
CA TRP A 141 -37.37 11.23 -0.12
C TRP A 141 -38.02 12.32 0.71
N VAL A 142 -37.29 12.96 1.65
CA VAL A 142 -37.78 14.04 2.51
C VAL A 142 -38.22 15.25 1.67
N LYS A 143 -39.42 15.77 1.91
CA LYS A 143 -39.94 16.97 1.25
C LYS A 143 -39.54 18.23 2.01
N ILE A 144 -38.85 19.14 1.35
CA ILE A 144 -38.45 20.43 1.92
C ILE A 144 -39.59 21.43 1.72
N ARG A 145 -40.10 21.99 2.82
CA ARG A 145 -41.11 23.03 2.79
C ARG A 145 -40.53 24.32 2.25
N LYS A 146 -41.24 24.95 1.33
CA LYS A 146 -40.89 26.30 0.86
C LYS A 146 -41.12 27.30 2.00
N PRO A 147 -40.25 28.28 2.23
CA PRO A 147 -40.44 29.34 3.22
C PRO A 147 -41.57 30.26 2.81
N ALA A 148 -42.21 30.89 3.78
CA ALA A 148 -43.34 31.82 3.52
C ALA A 148 -42.87 33.01 2.65
N THR A 149 -41.66 33.50 2.87
CA THR A 149 -41.03 34.54 2.04
C THR A 149 -39.57 34.16 1.81
N LEU A 150 -38.98 34.63 0.69
CA LEU A 150 -37.59 34.39 0.38
C LEU A 150 -36.67 34.88 1.50
N TRP A 151 -36.90 36.09 1.97
CA TRP A 151 -36.11 36.71 3.04
C TRP A 151 -36.16 35.95 4.35
N ARG A 152 -37.30 35.42 4.73
CA ARG A 152 -37.41 34.59 5.93
C ARG A 152 -36.62 33.28 5.77
N GLY A 153 -36.63 32.70 4.58
CA GLY A 153 -35.80 31.50 4.30
C GLY A 153 -34.32 31.79 4.31
N VAL A 154 -33.89 32.95 3.83
CA VAL A 154 -32.49 33.39 3.90
C VAL A 154 -32.08 33.68 5.35
N ALA A 155 -32.90 34.44 6.08
CA ALA A 155 -32.60 34.82 7.46
C ALA A 155 -32.41 33.59 8.37
N TRP A 156 -33.30 32.59 8.30
CA TRP A 156 -33.12 31.36 9.10
C TRP A 156 -31.88 30.57 8.77
N ARG A 157 -31.44 30.54 7.51
CA ARG A 157 -30.16 29.91 7.11
C ARG A 157 -28.96 30.69 7.63
N LEU A 158 -28.99 32.03 7.56
CA LEU A 158 -27.95 32.87 8.14
C LEU A 158 -27.87 32.70 9.66
N VAL A 159 -29.01 32.73 10.37
CA VAL A 159 -29.03 32.47 11.82
C VAL A 159 -28.45 31.09 12.15
N ASN A 160 -28.82 30.06 11.41
CA ASN A 160 -28.30 28.71 11.59
C ASN A 160 -26.78 28.66 11.39
N MET A 161 -26.25 29.32 10.36
CA MET A 161 -24.83 29.36 10.07
C MET A 161 -24.06 30.17 11.13
N VAL A 162 -24.59 31.34 11.53
CA VAL A 162 -23.99 32.16 12.60
C VAL A 162 -23.99 31.44 13.93
N ALA A 163 -25.09 30.75 14.29
CA ALA A 163 -25.15 29.96 15.51
C ALA A 163 -24.07 28.85 15.53
N SER A 164 -23.86 28.14 14.40
CA SER A 164 -22.80 27.14 14.28
C SER A 164 -21.40 27.76 14.37
N ALA A 165 -21.18 28.92 13.73
CA ALA A 165 -19.91 29.60 13.82
C ALA A 165 -19.60 30.09 15.25
N LEU A 166 -20.61 30.63 15.95
CA LEU A 166 -20.47 31.05 17.36
C LEU A 166 -20.19 29.84 18.28
N LEU A 167 -20.80 28.68 18.02
CA LEU A 167 -20.51 27.46 18.76
C LEU A 167 -19.05 26.99 18.56
N ILE A 168 -18.54 27.03 17.33
CA ILE A 168 -17.12 26.75 17.05
C ILE A 168 -16.21 27.72 17.81
N VAL A 169 -16.49 29.03 17.75
CA VAL A 169 -15.71 30.05 18.46
C VAL A 169 -15.73 29.82 19.96
N LEU A 170 -16.89 29.53 20.53
CA LEU A 170 -17.02 29.23 21.96
C LEU A 170 -16.17 28.03 22.37
N ILE A 171 -16.24 26.93 21.61
CA ILE A 171 -15.44 25.72 21.87
C ILE A 171 -13.94 26.03 21.68
N ALA A 172 -13.57 26.78 20.65
CA ALA A 172 -12.19 27.19 20.43
C ALA A 172 -11.64 28.03 21.61
N VAL A 173 -12.40 28.99 22.12
CA VAL A 173 -11.98 29.81 23.27
C VAL A 173 -11.81 28.95 24.53
N LEU A 174 -12.72 28.01 24.77
CA LEU A 174 -12.68 27.17 25.98
C LEU A 174 -11.58 26.10 25.93
N PHE A 175 -11.31 25.50 24.78
CA PHE A 175 -10.48 24.29 24.64
C PHE A 175 -9.35 24.42 23.63
N TYR A 176 -8.94 25.66 23.24
CA TYR A 176 -7.89 25.86 22.23
C TYR A 176 -6.60 25.08 22.52
N LYS A 177 -6.15 25.11 23.78
CA LYS A 177 -4.89 24.45 24.17
C LYS A 177 -4.96 22.92 24.00
N ASP A 178 -6.11 22.34 24.37
CA ASP A 178 -6.34 20.90 24.26
C ASP A 178 -6.38 20.45 22.80
N TYR A 179 -7.14 21.15 21.98
CA TYR A 179 -7.22 20.89 20.54
C TYR A 179 -5.87 21.10 19.84
N ALA A 180 -5.17 22.20 20.14
CA ALA A 180 -3.87 22.49 19.57
C ALA A 180 -2.84 21.42 19.94
N SER A 181 -2.84 20.96 21.21
CA SER A 181 -1.97 19.89 21.66
C SER A 181 -2.31 18.56 21.00
N LEU A 182 -3.60 18.19 21.00
CA LEU A 182 -4.05 16.91 20.44
C LEU A 182 -3.70 16.80 18.95
N PHE A 183 -4.07 17.79 18.14
CA PHE A 183 -3.86 17.73 16.69
C PHE A 183 -2.41 17.98 16.26
N ARG A 184 -1.66 18.77 17.00
CA ARG A 184 -0.23 18.97 16.73
C ARG A 184 0.57 17.69 16.99
N ASN A 185 0.24 16.98 18.06
CA ASN A 185 0.94 15.76 18.46
C ASN A 185 0.43 14.52 17.69
N ASN A 186 -0.78 14.58 17.14
CA ASN A 186 -1.43 13.46 16.45
C ASN A 186 -1.98 13.94 15.08
N LYS A 187 -1.09 14.30 14.17
CA LYS A 187 -1.45 14.84 12.83
C LYS A 187 -2.34 13.88 12.04
N GLU A 188 -2.14 12.57 12.23
CA GLU A 188 -2.89 11.54 11.52
C GLU A 188 -4.37 11.47 11.97
N LEU A 189 -4.67 11.90 13.20
CA LEU A 189 -6.05 11.95 13.68
C LEU A 189 -6.94 12.83 12.78
N VAL A 190 -6.41 13.93 12.23
CA VAL A 190 -7.16 14.80 11.32
C VAL A 190 -7.53 14.08 10.03
N LYS A 191 -6.69 13.15 9.57
CA LYS A 191 -6.94 12.36 8.36
C LYS A 191 -8.05 11.32 8.53
N SER A 192 -8.54 11.09 9.74
CA SER A 192 -9.70 10.23 10.00
C SER A 192 -11.03 10.98 10.07
N LEU A 193 -11.02 12.32 10.03
CA LEU A 193 -12.22 13.15 10.10
C LEU A 193 -12.87 13.32 8.73
N SER A 194 -14.03 12.70 8.53
CA SER A 194 -14.75 12.68 7.26
C SER A 194 -15.85 13.75 7.19
N PRO A 195 -16.10 14.32 6.00
CA PRO A 195 -15.54 14.04 4.68
C PRO A 195 -14.28 14.87 4.36
N SER A 196 -13.76 15.68 5.29
CA SER A 196 -12.61 16.57 5.05
C SER A 196 -11.34 15.80 4.66
N ASN A 197 -11.11 14.63 5.26
CA ASN A 197 -10.01 13.74 4.89
C ASN A 197 -10.02 13.39 3.39
N SER A 198 -11.15 12.87 2.89
CA SER A 198 -11.30 12.50 1.48
C SER A 198 -11.14 13.69 0.53
N ILE A 199 -11.69 14.85 0.89
CA ILE A 199 -11.59 16.07 0.08
C ILE A 199 -10.13 16.54 0.01
N VAL A 200 -9.42 16.58 1.14
CA VAL A 200 -8.01 16.97 1.21
C VAL A 200 -7.13 15.97 0.48
N ALA A 201 -7.38 14.66 0.66
CA ALA A 201 -6.66 13.59 -0.01
C ALA A 201 -6.76 13.69 -1.55
N VAL A 202 -7.99 13.82 -2.08
CA VAL A 202 -8.22 13.98 -3.53
C VAL A 202 -7.59 15.27 -4.06
N ASN A 203 -7.71 16.40 -3.34
CA ASN A 203 -7.09 17.66 -3.76
C ASN A 203 -5.55 17.55 -3.76
N SER A 204 -4.98 16.90 -2.76
CA SER A 204 -3.54 16.66 -2.68
C SER A 204 -3.07 15.75 -3.82
N TRP A 205 -3.80 14.66 -4.09
CA TRP A 205 -3.54 13.78 -5.21
C TRP A 205 -3.58 14.54 -6.54
N TYR A 206 -4.65 15.31 -6.78
CA TYR A 206 -4.80 16.08 -8.02
C TYR A 206 -3.69 17.11 -8.22
N ALA A 207 -3.27 17.79 -7.14
CA ALA A 207 -2.19 18.77 -7.20
C ALA A 207 -0.86 18.13 -7.61
N HIS A 208 -0.58 16.90 -7.12
CA HIS A 208 0.63 16.15 -7.48
C HIS A 208 0.53 15.51 -8.87
N HIS A 209 -0.62 14.93 -9.21
CA HIS A 209 -0.83 14.30 -10.53
C HIS A 209 -0.73 15.29 -11.72
N ARG A 210 -0.94 16.58 -11.50
CA ARG A 210 -0.69 17.60 -12.54
C ARG A 210 0.78 17.74 -12.92
N MET A 211 1.68 17.20 -12.11
CA MET A 211 3.13 17.24 -12.32
C MET A 211 3.66 16.02 -13.10
N ASP A 212 2.85 14.99 -13.33
CA ASP A 212 3.20 13.80 -14.12
C ASP A 212 3.54 14.08 -15.60
N ASN A 213 3.29 15.28 -16.08
CA ASN A 213 3.67 15.75 -17.43
C ASN A 213 5.04 16.45 -17.47
N LEU A 214 5.85 16.33 -16.43
CA LEU A 214 7.20 16.88 -16.42
C LEU A 214 8.13 16.09 -17.37
N PRO A 215 9.15 16.76 -17.94
CA PRO A 215 10.12 16.06 -18.78
C PRO A 215 10.84 14.97 -18.01
N LEU A 216 11.06 13.82 -18.67
CA LEU A 216 11.83 12.72 -18.08
C LEU A 216 13.25 13.18 -17.72
N VAL A 217 13.62 13.00 -16.46
CA VAL A 217 14.98 13.24 -15.97
C VAL A 217 15.79 11.95 -16.21
N LYS A 218 16.82 12.06 -17.06
CA LYS A 218 17.74 10.96 -17.32
C LYS A 218 18.84 10.93 -16.28
N ILE A 219 19.15 9.73 -15.81
CA ILE A 219 20.27 9.48 -14.90
C ILE A 219 21.15 8.35 -15.43
N GLY A 220 22.41 8.30 -14.99
CA GLY A 220 23.33 7.25 -15.39
C GLY A 220 23.61 7.20 -16.91
N GLU A 221 23.64 8.34 -17.59
CA GLU A 221 23.95 8.41 -19.04
C GLU A 221 25.37 7.95 -19.35
N ASP A 222 26.25 7.94 -18.35
CA ASP A 222 27.64 7.46 -18.38
C ASP A 222 27.76 5.95 -18.14
N ALA A 223 26.65 5.23 -17.93
CA ALA A 223 26.64 3.82 -17.55
C ALA A 223 27.37 2.92 -18.55
N LYS A 224 28.27 2.09 -18.01
CA LYS A 224 29.04 1.12 -18.77
C LYS A 224 29.23 -0.16 -17.96
N GLN A 225 29.09 -1.31 -18.61
CA GLN A 225 29.41 -2.57 -17.99
C GLN A 225 30.92 -2.77 -17.89
N ASN A 226 31.41 -3.30 -16.75
CA ASN A 226 32.80 -3.64 -16.53
C ASN A 226 33.26 -4.69 -17.57
N PRO A 227 34.39 -4.48 -18.23
CA PRO A 227 34.96 -5.42 -19.22
C PRO A 227 35.13 -6.86 -18.70
N VAL A 228 35.41 -7.05 -17.42
CA VAL A 228 35.52 -8.39 -16.81
C VAL A 228 34.21 -9.17 -16.88
N MET A 229 33.10 -8.51 -16.66
CA MET A 229 31.78 -9.12 -16.80
C MET A 229 31.35 -9.21 -18.26
N HIS A 230 31.48 -8.12 -19.00
CA HIS A 230 31.07 -8.04 -20.40
C HIS A 230 31.75 -9.07 -21.31
N ASN A 231 33.08 -9.27 -21.13
CA ASN A 231 33.88 -10.19 -21.92
C ASN A 231 34.06 -11.56 -21.26
N GLY A 232 33.33 -11.86 -20.22
CA GLY A 232 33.41 -13.14 -19.52
C GLY A 232 33.03 -14.33 -20.43
N PRO A 233 33.54 -15.55 -20.11
CA PRO A 233 33.29 -16.75 -20.93
C PRO A 233 31.80 -17.20 -20.87
N ARG A 234 31.05 -16.76 -19.88
CA ARG A 234 29.60 -16.94 -19.74
C ARG A 234 28.97 -15.60 -19.46
N LYS A 235 27.75 -15.45 -19.89
CA LYS A 235 26.92 -14.28 -19.59
C LYS A 235 26.39 -14.34 -18.15
N ASN A 236 26.06 -13.18 -17.60
CA ASN A 236 25.46 -13.09 -16.29
C ASN A 236 23.93 -13.10 -16.42
N LEU A 237 23.27 -13.80 -15.52
CA LEU A 237 21.83 -13.80 -15.40
C LEU A 237 21.43 -13.59 -13.95
N THR A 238 20.71 -12.49 -13.71
CA THR A 238 20.17 -12.16 -12.39
C THR A 238 18.65 -12.24 -12.45
N ILE A 239 18.04 -12.96 -11.51
CA ILE A 239 16.59 -12.88 -11.28
C ILE A 239 16.36 -12.06 -10.00
N VAL A 240 15.49 -11.06 -10.09
CA VAL A 240 14.93 -10.34 -8.95
C VAL A 240 13.52 -10.85 -8.74
N VAL A 241 13.25 -11.53 -7.64
CA VAL A 241 11.88 -11.85 -7.23
C VAL A 241 11.43 -10.71 -6.33
N LEU A 242 10.59 -9.85 -6.87
CA LEU A 242 9.98 -8.76 -6.14
C LEU A 242 8.75 -9.31 -5.41
N GLY A 243 8.88 -9.46 -4.09
CA GLY A 243 7.82 -9.96 -3.23
C GLY A 243 6.81 -8.86 -2.92
N GLU A 244 5.56 -9.26 -2.74
CA GLU A 244 4.46 -8.42 -2.35
C GLU A 244 3.98 -8.78 -0.94
N THR A 245 3.87 -7.78 -0.07
CA THR A 245 3.22 -7.88 1.25
C THR A 245 3.83 -8.94 2.19
N SER A 246 5.10 -9.32 2.00
CA SER A 246 5.76 -10.31 2.87
C SER A 246 6.46 -9.64 4.05
N ARG A 247 6.07 -10.03 5.28
CA ARG A 247 6.68 -9.54 6.53
C ARG A 247 7.79 -10.46 7.00
N ALA A 248 8.92 -9.88 7.42
CA ALA A 248 10.07 -10.64 7.93
C ALA A 248 9.73 -11.48 9.17
N ASP A 249 8.76 -11.03 9.97
CA ASP A 249 8.33 -11.67 11.21
C ASP A 249 7.77 -13.09 11.01
N ASN A 250 7.34 -13.45 9.79
CA ASN A 250 6.81 -14.77 9.47
C ASN A 250 7.80 -15.64 8.68
N PHE A 251 9.07 -15.22 8.56
CA PHE A 251 10.12 -16.00 7.90
C PHE A 251 10.89 -16.87 8.91
N SER A 252 10.86 -18.19 8.73
CA SER A 252 11.63 -19.14 9.57
C SER A 252 13.14 -18.93 9.47
N LEU A 253 13.65 -18.42 8.34
CA LEU A 253 15.03 -18.00 8.16
C LEU A 253 15.46 -16.89 9.15
N GLY A 254 14.52 -16.06 9.60
CA GLY A 254 14.70 -15.02 10.61
C GLY A 254 14.48 -15.48 12.06
N GLY A 255 14.14 -16.75 12.27
CA GLY A 255 13.88 -17.31 13.59
C GLY A 255 12.38 -17.43 13.96
N TYR A 256 11.47 -17.21 13.00
CA TYR A 256 10.06 -17.50 13.20
C TYR A 256 9.87 -18.99 13.54
N PRO A 257 9.05 -19.34 14.57
CA PRO A 257 9.01 -20.69 15.10
C PRO A 257 8.35 -21.74 14.18
N ARG A 258 7.60 -21.29 13.17
CA ARG A 258 7.00 -22.17 12.17
C ARG A 258 7.91 -22.28 10.96
N ASP A 259 8.01 -23.47 10.39
CA ASP A 259 8.85 -23.73 9.22
C ASP A 259 8.15 -23.25 7.94
N THR A 260 8.34 -21.96 7.64
CA THR A 260 7.74 -21.26 6.50
C THR A 260 8.67 -21.11 5.30
N ASN A 261 9.97 -21.40 5.45
CA ASN A 261 10.96 -21.26 4.37
C ASN A 261 11.87 -22.50 4.25
N PRO A 262 11.33 -23.74 4.22
CA PRO A 262 12.17 -24.95 4.18
C PRO A 262 12.98 -25.09 2.89
N LEU A 263 12.46 -24.61 1.75
CA LEU A 263 13.13 -24.73 0.46
C LEU A 263 14.28 -23.76 0.32
N MET A 264 14.07 -22.47 0.62
CA MET A 264 15.13 -21.47 0.65
C MET A 264 16.27 -21.86 1.63
N GLN A 265 15.93 -22.49 2.76
CA GLN A 265 16.93 -23.00 3.70
C GLN A 265 17.78 -24.11 3.06
N GLN A 266 17.18 -25.02 2.30
CA GLN A 266 17.87 -26.09 1.57
C GLN A 266 18.76 -25.53 0.44
N ASP A 267 18.33 -24.46 -0.22
CA ASP A 267 19.09 -23.78 -1.26
C ASP A 267 20.32 -23.03 -0.75
N GLY A 268 20.44 -22.88 0.57
CA GLY A 268 21.58 -22.22 1.20
C GLY A 268 21.63 -20.72 0.93
N VAL A 269 20.47 -20.07 0.89
CA VAL A 269 20.36 -18.63 0.65
C VAL A 269 20.99 -17.80 1.77
N ILE A 270 21.38 -16.58 1.45
CA ILE A 270 21.81 -15.57 2.42
C ILE A 270 20.59 -14.75 2.80
N TYR A 271 20.15 -14.82 4.05
CA TYR A 271 19.01 -14.09 4.58
C TYR A 271 19.46 -12.85 5.35
N PHE A 272 18.82 -11.71 5.11
CA PHE A 272 19.08 -10.42 5.73
C PHE A 272 17.94 -10.07 6.70
N PRO A 273 18.06 -10.42 7.99
CA PRO A 273 16.97 -10.34 8.95
C PRO A 273 16.56 -8.92 9.33
N TYR A 274 17.38 -7.91 9.06
CA TYR A 274 17.17 -6.53 9.48
C TYR A 274 17.04 -5.61 8.27
N THR A 275 16.01 -5.87 7.44
CA THR A 275 15.75 -5.08 6.24
C THR A 275 14.47 -4.29 6.37
N THR A 276 14.50 -3.00 6.00
CA THR A 276 13.35 -2.12 6.05
C THR A 276 12.91 -1.69 4.66
N SER A 277 11.59 -1.55 4.48
CA SER A 277 11.02 -1.06 3.23
C SER A 277 11.09 0.46 3.12
N CYS A 278 11.03 0.97 1.90
CA CYS A 278 10.94 2.39 1.60
C CYS A 278 9.53 2.95 1.86
N GLY A 279 8.51 2.15 1.62
CA GLY A 279 7.11 2.49 1.84
C GLY A 279 6.37 1.41 2.61
N THR A 280 5.07 1.62 2.76
CA THR A 280 4.13 0.68 3.37
C THR A 280 3.03 0.28 2.37
N ALA A 281 3.22 0.62 1.10
CA ALA A 281 2.34 0.28 -0.01
C ALA A 281 3.17 0.18 -1.29
N THR A 282 2.77 -0.69 -2.20
CA THR A 282 3.42 -0.99 -3.48
C THR A 282 3.67 0.26 -4.31
N ALA A 283 2.65 1.16 -4.39
CA ALA A 283 2.73 2.43 -5.12
C ALA A 283 3.88 3.36 -4.66
N VAL A 284 4.36 3.21 -3.43
CA VAL A 284 5.50 3.97 -2.88
C VAL A 284 6.78 3.14 -2.91
N SER A 285 6.71 1.90 -2.44
CA SER A 285 7.90 1.06 -2.26
C SER A 285 8.56 0.67 -3.58
N VAL A 286 7.78 0.26 -4.58
CA VAL A 286 8.34 -0.22 -5.85
C VAL A 286 9.09 0.90 -6.59
N PRO A 287 8.52 2.06 -6.90
CA PRO A 287 9.30 3.12 -7.54
C PRO A 287 10.47 3.60 -6.68
N CYS A 288 10.36 3.59 -5.35
CA CYS A 288 11.45 3.98 -4.47
C CYS A 288 12.64 3.02 -4.54
N MET A 289 12.43 1.71 -4.42
CA MET A 289 13.53 0.74 -4.38
C MET A 289 14.31 0.61 -5.70
N PHE A 290 13.67 0.99 -6.82
CA PHE A 290 14.32 1.03 -8.14
C PHE A 290 14.91 2.41 -8.48
N SER A 291 14.69 3.44 -7.63
CA SER A 291 15.27 4.78 -7.78
C SER A 291 16.64 4.90 -7.12
N ASN A 292 17.40 5.94 -7.49
CA ASN A 292 18.66 6.32 -6.82
C ASN A 292 18.45 7.15 -5.55
N MET A 293 17.18 7.40 -5.16
CA MET A 293 16.83 8.22 -4.00
C MET A 293 16.61 7.34 -2.77
N PRO A 294 17.41 7.53 -1.69
CA PRO A 294 17.17 6.82 -0.45
C PRO A 294 15.87 7.27 0.22
N ARG A 295 15.26 6.40 1.01
CA ARG A 295 14.01 6.66 1.74
C ARG A 295 13.98 8.03 2.43
N ALA A 296 15.07 8.44 3.04
CA ALA A 296 15.15 9.70 3.80
C ALA A 296 14.95 10.94 2.93
N HIS A 297 15.21 10.82 1.63
CA HIS A 297 15.15 11.90 0.64
C HIS A 297 14.30 11.51 -0.57
N TYR A 298 13.47 10.49 -0.43
CA TYR A 298 12.62 10.02 -1.52
C TYR A 298 11.59 11.07 -1.89
N ASP A 299 11.64 11.48 -3.14
CA ASP A 299 10.69 12.37 -3.77
C ASP A 299 9.83 11.55 -4.75
N GLU A 300 8.61 11.25 -4.32
CA GLU A 300 7.67 10.45 -5.08
C GLU A 300 7.34 11.07 -6.44
N GLU A 301 7.27 12.40 -6.50
CA GLU A 301 6.99 13.13 -7.73
C GLU A 301 8.15 12.99 -8.71
N LEU A 302 9.40 13.18 -8.24
CA LEU A 302 10.58 13.00 -9.06
C LEU A 302 10.71 11.54 -9.54
N ALA A 303 10.39 10.57 -8.71
CA ALA A 303 10.47 9.15 -9.07
C ALA A 303 9.59 8.77 -10.28
N HIS A 304 8.42 9.40 -10.42
CA HIS A 304 7.53 9.13 -11.56
C HIS A 304 8.03 9.69 -12.90
N HIS A 305 8.92 10.68 -12.89
CA HIS A 305 9.48 11.26 -14.13
C HIS A 305 11.01 11.22 -14.19
N GLN A 306 11.63 10.32 -13.42
CA GLN A 306 13.06 10.04 -13.49
C GLN A 306 13.30 8.59 -13.89
N GLU A 307 14.41 8.34 -14.60
CA GLU A 307 14.86 6.98 -14.89
C GLU A 307 15.27 6.25 -13.60
N GLY A 308 15.09 4.93 -13.59
CA GLY A 308 15.51 4.05 -12.50
C GLY A 308 16.67 3.13 -12.86
N VAL A 309 17.02 2.22 -11.96
CA VAL A 309 18.15 1.29 -12.17
C VAL A 309 17.98 0.40 -13.42
N LEU A 310 16.74 0.01 -13.76
CA LEU A 310 16.50 -0.84 -14.94
C LEU A 310 16.79 -0.10 -16.24
N ASP A 311 16.48 1.21 -16.33
CA ASP A 311 16.83 2.05 -17.47
C ASP A 311 18.36 2.13 -17.64
N ILE A 312 19.08 2.28 -16.53
CA ILE A 312 20.56 2.36 -16.51
C ILE A 312 21.16 1.02 -16.96
N LEU A 313 20.66 -0.09 -16.43
CA LEU A 313 21.12 -1.45 -16.81
C LEU A 313 20.86 -1.70 -18.31
N GLN A 314 19.69 -1.36 -18.83
CA GLN A 314 19.38 -1.49 -20.25
C GLN A 314 20.31 -0.63 -21.11
N ARG A 315 20.61 0.60 -20.69
CA ARG A 315 21.57 1.50 -21.37
C ARG A 315 22.98 0.94 -21.39
N ALA A 316 23.38 0.24 -20.33
CA ALA A 316 24.69 -0.44 -20.25
C ALA A 316 24.78 -1.73 -21.09
N GLY A 317 23.70 -2.12 -21.81
CA GLY A 317 23.65 -3.29 -22.69
C GLY A 317 23.13 -4.56 -22.04
N ILE A 318 22.55 -4.48 -20.84
CA ILE A 318 21.93 -5.61 -20.16
C ILE A 318 20.51 -5.81 -20.72
N GLN A 319 20.12 -7.04 -21.07
CA GLN A 319 18.76 -7.36 -21.45
C GLN A 319 17.85 -7.41 -20.22
N VAL A 320 16.84 -6.55 -20.21
CA VAL A 320 15.89 -6.42 -19.09
C VAL A 320 14.54 -7.03 -19.47
N LEU A 321 13.92 -7.76 -18.54
CA LEU A 321 12.54 -8.20 -18.64
C LEU A 321 11.85 -8.01 -17.30
N TRP A 322 10.62 -7.50 -17.31
CA TRP A 322 9.75 -7.46 -16.15
C TRP A 322 8.49 -8.30 -16.42
N ASN A 323 8.28 -9.36 -15.63
CA ASN A 323 7.04 -10.12 -15.60
C ASN A 323 6.22 -9.69 -14.39
N ASP A 324 4.99 -9.24 -14.64
CA ASP A 324 4.11 -8.65 -13.64
C ASP A 324 2.90 -9.53 -13.34
N ASN A 325 2.68 -9.85 -12.07
CA ASN A 325 1.49 -10.54 -11.55
C ASN A 325 0.74 -9.69 -10.51
N ASP A 326 1.17 -8.44 -10.26
CA ASP A 326 0.62 -7.57 -9.19
C ASP A 326 -0.03 -6.28 -9.71
N GLY A 327 -0.60 -6.30 -10.90
CA GLY A 327 -1.34 -5.12 -11.41
C GLY A 327 -0.48 -3.95 -11.85
N GLY A 328 0.77 -4.20 -12.24
CA GLY A 328 1.68 -3.23 -12.86
C GLY A 328 2.86 -2.80 -11.99
N CYS A 329 3.89 -2.28 -12.63
CA CYS A 329 5.19 -1.97 -12.02
C CYS A 329 5.29 -0.56 -11.40
N LYS A 330 4.20 0.15 -11.26
CA LYS A 330 4.13 1.49 -10.65
C LYS A 330 5.16 2.49 -11.22
N GLY A 331 5.45 2.39 -12.52
CA GLY A 331 6.41 3.25 -13.22
C GLY A 331 7.84 2.69 -13.34
N ALA A 332 8.22 1.71 -12.54
CA ALA A 332 9.58 1.18 -12.50
C ALA A 332 9.99 0.43 -13.79
N CYS A 333 9.04 -0.10 -14.56
CA CYS A 333 9.30 -0.84 -15.80
C CYS A 333 8.80 -0.18 -17.08
N ASP A 334 8.21 1.01 -17.02
CA ASP A 334 7.52 1.63 -18.16
C ASP A 334 8.41 1.79 -19.39
N ARG A 335 9.74 1.87 -19.22
CA ARG A 335 10.72 2.13 -20.28
C ARG A 335 11.55 0.92 -20.66
N VAL A 336 11.27 -0.23 -20.04
CA VAL A 336 11.94 -1.51 -20.33
C VAL A 336 10.94 -2.56 -20.81
N PRO A 337 11.37 -3.63 -21.48
CA PRO A 337 10.51 -4.75 -21.84
C PRO A 337 9.79 -5.34 -20.64
N HIS A 338 8.46 -5.34 -20.69
CA HIS A 338 7.62 -5.87 -19.62
C HIS A 338 6.36 -6.55 -20.18
N GLN A 339 5.77 -7.45 -19.38
CA GLN A 339 4.49 -8.08 -19.68
C GLN A 339 3.69 -8.30 -18.41
N ASN A 340 2.37 -8.11 -18.50
CA ASN A 340 1.43 -8.52 -17.48
C ASN A 340 1.04 -9.99 -17.74
N VAL A 341 1.49 -10.89 -16.85
CA VAL A 341 1.26 -12.33 -17.05
C VAL A 341 -0.19 -12.74 -16.75
N THR A 342 -0.98 -11.92 -16.04
CA THR A 342 -2.40 -12.18 -15.83
C THR A 342 -3.20 -12.13 -17.12
N ASP A 343 -2.73 -11.39 -18.14
CA ASP A 343 -3.34 -11.30 -19.46
C ASP A 343 -3.30 -12.64 -20.22
N LEU A 344 -2.41 -13.54 -19.84
CA LEU A 344 -2.30 -14.88 -20.41
C LEU A 344 -3.50 -15.79 -20.05
N LYS A 345 -4.22 -15.48 -18.96
CA LYS A 345 -5.43 -16.19 -18.50
C LYS A 345 -5.27 -17.71 -18.48
N LEU A 346 -4.15 -18.20 -17.93
CA LEU A 346 -3.79 -19.61 -17.93
C LEU A 346 -4.79 -20.42 -17.08
N THR A 347 -5.47 -21.36 -17.72
CA THR A 347 -6.44 -22.25 -17.03
C THR A 347 -5.78 -23.02 -15.90
N GLY A 348 -6.40 -22.98 -14.69
CA GLY A 348 -5.91 -23.65 -13.49
C GLY A 348 -4.83 -22.88 -12.73
N GLN A 349 -4.31 -21.75 -13.27
CA GLN A 349 -3.39 -20.87 -12.56
C GLN A 349 -4.02 -19.51 -12.25
N CYS A 350 -5.07 -19.13 -12.96
CA CYS A 350 -5.74 -17.85 -12.79
C CYS A 350 -7.23 -18.07 -12.42
N ILE A 351 -7.70 -17.34 -11.38
CA ILE A 351 -9.07 -17.38 -10.86
C ILE A 351 -9.53 -15.92 -10.70
N ASP A 352 -10.67 -15.57 -11.30
CA ASP A 352 -11.31 -14.24 -11.16
C ASP A 352 -10.40 -13.04 -11.50
N GLY A 353 -9.41 -13.24 -12.39
CA GLY A 353 -8.49 -12.19 -12.83
C GLY A 353 -7.21 -12.08 -12.01
N GLU A 354 -7.04 -12.86 -10.97
CA GLU A 354 -5.81 -13.01 -10.19
C GLU A 354 -5.17 -14.37 -10.48
N CYS A 355 -3.85 -14.44 -10.47
CA CYS A 355 -3.12 -15.68 -10.79
C CYS A 355 -2.17 -16.07 -9.65
N TYR A 356 -1.93 -17.37 -9.50
CA TYR A 356 -0.82 -17.84 -8.67
C TYR A 356 0.52 -17.44 -9.28
N ASP A 357 1.52 -17.16 -8.46
CA ASP A 357 2.82 -16.66 -8.92
C ASP A 357 3.61 -17.64 -9.80
N ASP A 358 3.23 -18.90 -9.85
CA ASP A 358 3.76 -19.85 -10.84
C ASP A 358 3.61 -19.40 -12.29
N VAL A 359 2.62 -18.53 -12.59
CA VAL A 359 2.40 -17.94 -13.91
C VAL A 359 3.60 -17.10 -14.40
N LEU A 360 4.37 -16.51 -13.48
CA LEU A 360 5.56 -15.70 -13.79
C LEU A 360 6.64 -16.48 -14.54
N PHE A 361 6.64 -17.80 -14.42
CA PHE A 361 7.61 -18.68 -15.10
C PHE A 361 7.15 -19.14 -16.48
N HIS A 362 5.95 -18.74 -16.92
CA HIS A 362 5.44 -19.14 -18.23
C HIS A 362 6.33 -18.60 -19.35
N HIS A 363 6.84 -19.51 -20.20
CA HIS A 363 7.81 -19.22 -21.26
C HIS A 363 9.16 -18.62 -20.82
N LEU A 364 9.44 -18.50 -19.50
CA LEU A 364 10.65 -17.89 -19.00
C LEU A 364 11.91 -18.70 -19.37
N ASP A 365 11.82 -20.01 -19.33
CA ASP A 365 12.90 -20.92 -19.74
C ASP A 365 13.35 -20.64 -21.19
N SER A 366 12.39 -20.57 -22.11
CA SER A 366 12.65 -20.25 -23.53
C SER A 366 13.19 -18.83 -23.71
N TYR A 367 12.72 -17.86 -22.95
CA TYR A 367 13.23 -16.49 -22.98
C TYR A 367 14.71 -16.45 -22.58
N ILE A 368 15.08 -17.12 -21.49
CA ILE A 368 16.46 -17.21 -21.00
C ILE A 368 17.37 -17.87 -22.03
N ASP A 369 16.92 -18.95 -22.68
CA ASP A 369 17.69 -19.65 -23.70
C ASP A 369 18.03 -18.78 -24.91
N ASN A 370 17.22 -17.77 -25.19
CA ASN A 370 17.38 -16.83 -26.29
C ASN A 370 18.14 -15.54 -25.94
N LEU A 371 18.56 -15.36 -24.68
CA LEU A 371 19.34 -14.18 -24.27
C LEU A 371 20.67 -14.11 -25.01
N GLN A 372 20.93 -12.94 -25.61
CA GLN A 372 22.16 -12.67 -26.38
C GLN A 372 23.21 -11.88 -25.57
N GLN A 373 22.80 -11.23 -24.48
CA GLN A 373 23.63 -10.43 -23.58
C GLN A 373 23.41 -10.88 -22.14
N ASP A 374 24.12 -10.27 -21.21
CA ASP A 374 23.80 -10.40 -19.80
C ASP A 374 22.36 -10.00 -19.56
N GLY A 375 21.66 -10.64 -18.63
CA GLY A 375 20.26 -10.45 -18.40
C GLY A 375 19.89 -10.17 -16.95
N ILE A 376 18.86 -9.35 -16.77
CA ILE A 376 18.13 -9.20 -15.52
C ILE A 376 16.63 -9.41 -15.78
N ILE A 377 16.02 -10.24 -14.95
CA ILE A 377 14.60 -10.54 -15.03
C ILE A 377 13.97 -10.22 -13.69
N VAL A 378 12.98 -9.34 -13.67
CA VAL A 378 12.18 -9.06 -12.49
C VAL A 378 10.89 -9.88 -12.56
N LEU A 379 10.63 -10.65 -11.51
CA LEU A 379 9.39 -11.41 -11.31
C LEU A 379 8.61 -10.72 -10.19
N HIS A 380 7.62 -9.92 -10.55
CA HIS A 380 6.79 -9.18 -9.60
C HIS A 380 5.60 -10.05 -9.19
N THR A 381 5.63 -10.53 -7.96
CA THR A 381 4.66 -11.48 -7.42
C THR A 381 3.43 -10.78 -6.87
N ILE A 382 2.26 -11.46 -6.88
CA ILE A 382 1.11 -11.06 -6.05
C ILE A 382 1.31 -11.48 -4.58
N GLY A 383 2.23 -12.37 -4.32
CA GLY A 383 2.75 -12.74 -3.02
C GLY A 383 1.69 -13.00 -1.96
N SER A 384 1.79 -12.23 -0.86
CA SER A 384 0.90 -12.35 0.30
C SER A 384 -0.18 -11.26 0.35
N HIS A 385 -0.60 -10.71 -0.81
CA HIS A 385 -1.53 -9.58 -0.87
C HIS A 385 -2.91 -9.90 -0.29
N GLY A 386 -3.33 -9.10 0.72
CA GLY A 386 -4.62 -9.21 1.39
C GLY A 386 -5.78 -8.48 0.68
N PRO A 387 -7.01 -8.61 1.18
CA PRO A 387 -7.43 -9.44 2.33
C PRO A 387 -7.69 -10.92 2.01
N THR A 388 -7.63 -11.31 0.73
CA THR A 388 -7.94 -12.66 0.26
C THR A 388 -6.74 -13.60 0.31
N TYR A 389 -6.01 -13.64 1.43
CA TYR A 389 -4.80 -14.46 1.59
C TYR A 389 -5.01 -15.92 1.20
N TYR A 390 -6.20 -16.50 1.44
CA TYR A 390 -6.53 -17.89 1.10
C TYR A 390 -6.53 -18.17 -0.41
N ASN A 391 -6.59 -17.14 -1.26
CA ASN A 391 -6.49 -17.22 -2.71
C ASN A 391 -5.06 -17.09 -3.24
N ARG A 392 -4.09 -16.82 -2.37
CA ARG A 392 -2.70 -16.52 -2.78
C ARG A 392 -1.84 -17.77 -2.96
N TYR A 393 -2.33 -18.94 -2.63
CA TYR A 393 -1.59 -20.18 -2.73
C TYR A 393 -2.48 -21.34 -3.22
N PRO A 394 -1.93 -22.28 -4.01
CA PRO A 394 -2.60 -23.53 -4.37
C PRO A 394 -2.88 -24.40 -3.15
N ALA A 395 -3.85 -25.34 -3.28
CA ALA A 395 -4.32 -26.16 -2.17
C ALA A 395 -3.23 -27.01 -1.48
N GLU A 396 -2.19 -27.42 -2.22
CA GLU A 396 -1.05 -28.17 -1.69
C GLU A 396 -0.21 -27.39 -0.68
N PHE A 397 -0.28 -26.07 -0.69
CA PHE A 397 0.40 -25.17 0.27
C PHE A 397 -0.44 -24.85 1.51
N LYS A 398 -1.69 -25.35 1.60
CA LYS A 398 -2.56 -25.19 2.77
C LYS A 398 -2.12 -26.14 3.90
N LYS A 399 -0.95 -25.89 4.51
CA LYS A 399 -0.36 -26.72 5.57
C LYS A 399 -0.79 -26.29 6.97
N PHE A 400 -0.84 -24.98 7.23
CA PHE A 400 -1.27 -24.45 8.52
C PHE A 400 -2.78 -24.30 8.53
N THR A 401 -3.45 -24.95 9.49
CA THR A 401 -4.92 -24.99 9.61
C THR A 401 -5.34 -24.87 11.08
N PRO A 402 -6.56 -24.37 11.40
CA PRO A 402 -7.60 -23.90 10.49
C PRO A 402 -7.25 -22.57 9.81
N THR A 403 -7.86 -22.30 8.64
CA THR A 403 -7.61 -21.08 7.84
C THR A 403 -8.78 -20.09 7.91
N CYS A 404 -8.48 -18.85 7.56
CA CYS A 404 -9.43 -17.75 7.36
C CYS A 404 -9.80 -17.67 5.88
N ASP A 405 -10.80 -18.42 5.45
CA ASP A 405 -11.19 -18.54 4.04
C ASP A 405 -12.29 -17.50 3.70
N THR A 406 -12.04 -16.23 4.06
CA THR A 406 -12.92 -15.09 3.79
C THR A 406 -12.11 -13.80 3.66
N ASN A 407 -12.66 -12.83 2.95
CA ASN A 407 -12.11 -11.47 2.89
C ASN A 407 -12.52 -10.60 4.10
N GLU A 408 -13.45 -11.06 4.94
CA GLU A 408 -13.84 -10.43 6.21
C GLU A 408 -12.86 -10.85 7.33
N ILE A 409 -11.57 -10.57 7.13
CA ILE A 409 -10.47 -11.05 7.98
C ILE A 409 -10.59 -10.65 9.45
N GLN A 410 -11.31 -9.56 9.76
CA GLN A 410 -11.57 -9.12 11.13
C GLN A 410 -12.48 -10.08 11.90
N GLY A 411 -13.28 -10.89 11.18
CA GLY A 411 -14.16 -11.93 11.74
C GLY A 411 -13.43 -13.23 12.07
N CYS A 412 -12.22 -13.42 11.57
CA CYS A 412 -11.42 -14.61 11.85
C CYS A 412 -10.69 -14.52 13.19
N THR A 413 -10.39 -15.68 13.78
CA THR A 413 -9.46 -15.69 14.92
C THR A 413 -8.06 -15.33 14.47
N ARG A 414 -7.23 -14.83 15.39
CA ARG A 414 -5.83 -14.52 15.09
C ARG A 414 -5.08 -15.76 14.56
N GLU A 415 -5.37 -16.94 15.12
CA GLU A 415 -4.78 -18.20 14.67
C GLU A 415 -5.15 -18.50 13.21
N GLN A 416 -6.44 -18.42 12.85
CA GLN A 416 -6.90 -18.64 11.48
C GLN A 416 -6.22 -17.70 10.50
N LEU A 417 -6.16 -16.41 10.83
CA LEU A 417 -5.54 -15.40 9.98
C LEU A 417 -4.03 -15.65 9.81
N THR A 418 -3.32 -15.90 10.92
CA THR A 418 -1.88 -16.23 10.89
C THR A 418 -1.62 -17.53 10.11
N ASN A 419 -2.43 -18.58 10.29
CA ASN A 419 -2.29 -19.82 9.53
C ASN A 419 -2.43 -19.58 8.02
N THR A 420 -3.42 -18.78 7.62
CA THR A 420 -3.66 -18.47 6.21
C THR A 420 -2.49 -17.68 5.64
N TYR A 421 -2.01 -16.68 6.37
CA TYR A 421 -0.86 -15.87 5.96
C TYR A 421 0.43 -16.70 5.89
N ASP A 422 0.70 -17.57 6.85
CA ASP A 422 1.88 -18.46 6.82
C ASP A 422 1.86 -19.43 5.63
N ASN A 423 0.68 -19.84 5.17
CA ASN A 423 0.56 -20.62 3.94
C ASN A 423 0.95 -19.81 2.69
N THR A 424 0.70 -18.48 2.68
CA THR A 424 1.20 -17.62 1.59
C THR A 424 2.72 -17.54 1.60
N ILE A 425 3.34 -17.48 2.78
CA ILE A 425 4.82 -17.45 2.91
C ILE A 425 5.44 -18.78 2.47
N LEU A 426 4.80 -19.92 2.75
CA LEU A 426 5.22 -21.22 2.19
C LEU A 426 5.18 -21.23 0.66
N TYR A 427 4.20 -20.56 0.07
CA TYR A 427 4.13 -20.48 -1.39
C TYR A 427 5.16 -19.50 -1.95
N VAL A 428 5.46 -18.41 -1.27
CA VAL A 428 6.60 -17.52 -1.59
C VAL A 428 7.92 -18.28 -1.56
N ASP A 429 8.12 -19.15 -0.56
CA ASP A 429 9.30 -20.03 -0.46
C ASP A 429 9.43 -20.94 -1.71
N HIS A 430 8.33 -21.53 -2.15
CA HIS A 430 8.29 -22.32 -3.39
C HIS A 430 8.63 -21.49 -4.64
N VAL A 431 8.10 -20.28 -4.76
CA VAL A 431 8.34 -19.41 -5.92
C VAL A 431 9.83 -19.01 -6.01
N VAL A 432 10.45 -18.68 -4.88
CA VAL A 432 11.87 -18.35 -4.82
C VAL A 432 12.74 -19.58 -5.12
N ASP A 433 12.44 -20.74 -4.54
CA ASP A 433 13.12 -22.01 -4.84
C ASP A 433 13.04 -22.36 -6.34
N LYS A 434 11.86 -22.20 -6.94
CA LYS A 434 11.67 -22.44 -8.38
C LYS A 434 12.55 -21.54 -9.24
N ALA A 435 12.70 -20.26 -8.86
CA ALA A 435 13.59 -19.32 -9.53
C ALA A 435 15.07 -19.73 -9.37
N ILE A 436 15.47 -20.16 -8.16
CA ILE A 436 16.83 -20.66 -7.92
C ILE A 436 17.12 -21.91 -8.76
N LYS A 437 16.18 -22.87 -8.79
CA LYS A 437 16.33 -24.10 -9.60
C LYS A 437 16.40 -23.82 -11.08
N LEU A 438 15.62 -22.85 -11.58
CA LEU A 438 15.73 -22.38 -12.95
C LEU A 438 17.13 -21.83 -13.23
N LEU A 439 17.66 -20.98 -12.35
CA LEU A 439 19.02 -20.46 -12.47
C LEU A 439 20.10 -21.56 -12.38
N GLN A 440 19.93 -22.53 -11.51
CA GLN A 440 20.83 -23.71 -11.40
C GLN A 440 20.86 -24.52 -12.70
N ALA A 441 19.71 -24.70 -13.35
CA ALA A 441 19.60 -25.42 -14.62
C ALA A 441 20.26 -24.68 -15.80
N LYS A 442 20.54 -23.38 -15.67
CA LYS A 442 21.18 -22.54 -16.71
C LYS A 442 22.67 -22.25 -16.47
N GLN A 443 23.30 -22.87 -15.46
CA GLN A 443 24.71 -22.60 -15.10
C GLN A 443 25.74 -23.07 -16.13
N ASP A 444 25.35 -23.89 -17.09
CA ASP A 444 26.20 -24.25 -18.24
C ASP A 444 26.42 -23.04 -19.17
N LYS A 445 25.44 -22.15 -19.29
CA LYS A 445 25.44 -20.96 -20.16
C LYS A 445 25.68 -19.65 -19.40
N PHE A 446 25.25 -19.58 -18.15
CA PHE A 446 25.22 -18.33 -17.38
C PHE A 446 25.93 -18.46 -16.02
N THR A 447 26.52 -17.35 -15.59
CA THR A 447 26.88 -17.11 -14.20
C THR A 447 25.69 -16.46 -13.52
N THR A 448 25.12 -17.09 -12.48
CA THR A 448 23.76 -16.81 -12.02
C THR A 448 23.69 -16.26 -10.61
N SER A 449 22.73 -15.35 -10.38
CA SER A 449 22.41 -14.77 -9.08
C SER A 449 20.91 -14.51 -8.93
N LEU A 450 20.44 -14.44 -7.69
CA LEU A 450 19.05 -14.09 -7.35
C LEU A 450 19.03 -13.13 -6.17
N VAL A 451 18.09 -12.18 -6.23
CA VAL A 451 17.68 -11.34 -5.09
C VAL A 451 16.18 -11.50 -4.93
N TYR A 452 15.73 -11.79 -3.71
CA TYR A 452 14.33 -11.66 -3.29
C TYR A 452 14.23 -10.52 -2.29
N LEU A 453 13.27 -9.63 -2.49
CA LEU A 453 13.00 -8.51 -1.59
C LEU A 453 11.51 -8.18 -1.65
N SER A 454 10.83 -8.18 -0.50
CA SER A 454 9.44 -7.73 -0.45
C SER A 454 9.36 -6.21 -0.50
N ASP A 455 8.32 -5.71 -1.13
CA ASP A 455 8.06 -4.27 -1.26
C ASP A 455 7.66 -3.63 0.08
N HIS A 456 6.77 -4.25 0.83
CA HIS A 456 6.40 -3.88 2.21
C HIS A 456 5.94 -5.11 3.00
N GLY A 457 5.67 -4.91 4.28
CA GLY A 457 5.08 -5.92 5.14
C GLY A 457 3.57 -5.77 5.29
N GLU A 458 2.99 -6.40 6.31
CA GLU A 458 1.54 -6.54 6.52
C GLU A 458 1.17 -6.50 8.00
N SER A 459 0.01 -5.95 8.33
CA SER A 459 -0.61 -6.03 9.65
C SER A 459 -1.71 -7.07 9.65
N LEU A 460 -1.67 -8.00 10.60
CA LEU A 460 -2.63 -9.10 10.74
C LEU A 460 -3.57 -8.92 11.95
N GLY A 461 -3.91 -7.66 12.28
CA GLY A 461 -4.79 -7.32 13.39
C GLY A 461 -4.06 -6.91 14.67
N GLU A 462 -2.74 -6.71 14.64
CA GLU A 462 -1.99 -6.13 15.75
C GLU A 462 -2.54 -4.72 16.05
N ASP A 463 -2.88 -4.47 17.31
CA ASP A 463 -3.50 -3.21 17.79
C ASP A 463 -4.76 -2.80 17.01
N GLY A 464 -5.45 -3.76 16.38
CA GLY A 464 -6.65 -3.53 15.57
C GLY A 464 -6.35 -2.97 14.17
N VAL A 465 -5.08 -3.00 13.75
CA VAL A 465 -4.64 -2.61 12.40
C VAL A 465 -4.56 -3.85 11.51
N TYR A 466 -5.12 -3.77 10.32
CA TYR A 466 -5.09 -4.82 9.31
C TYR A 466 -4.56 -4.26 8.00
N LEU A 467 -4.02 -5.13 7.16
CA LEU A 467 -3.46 -4.79 5.85
C LEU A 467 -2.25 -3.85 5.98
N HIS A 468 -2.01 -3.04 4.97
CA HIS A 468 -0.85 -2.16 4.82
C HIS A 468 -1.27 -0.73 4.43
N GLY A 469 -0.32 0.14 4.07
CA GLY A 469 -0.61 1.48 3.55
C GLY A 469 -0.79 2.55 4.63
N LEU A 470 -0.44 2.29 5.89
CA LEU A 470 -0.38 3.37 6.88
C LEU A 470 0.78 4.32 6.54
N PRO A 471 0.62 5.63 6.82
CA PRO A 471 1.73 6.57 6.69
C PRO A 471 2.97 6.03 7.43
N TYR A 472 4.12 6.06 6.76
CA TYR A 472 5.36 5.41 7.23
C TYR A 472 5.77 5.81 8.66
N SER A 473 5.50 7.07 9.04
CA SER A 473 5.84 7.60 10.37
C SER A 473 5.07 6.98 11.53
N ILE A 474 3.89 6.40 11.26
CA ILE A 474 3.01 5.79 12.26
C ILE A 474 2.76 4.31 12.00
N ALA A 475 3.20 3.80 10.86
CA ALA A 475 3.05 2.40 10.51
C ALA A 475 3.80 1.52 11.53
N PRO A 476 3.21 0.40 11.96
CA PRO A 476 3.90 -0.57 12.79
C PRO A 476 5.06 -1.21 12.03
N ASP A 477 6.01 -1.77 12.76
CA ASP A 477 7.18 -2.42 12.14
C ASP A 477 6.78 -3.59 11.23
N THR A 478 5.66 -4.26 11.52
CA THR A 478 5.09 -5.32 10.69
C THR A 478 4.80 -4.90 9.25
N GLN A 479 4.58 -3.60 8.98
CA GLN A 479 4.40 -3.06 7.62
C GLN A 479 5.71 -2.57 6.98
N LYS A 480 6.81 -2.49 7.73
CA LYS A 480 8.09 -1.91 7.28
C LYS A 480 9.24 -2.92 7.29
N HIS A 481 9.19 -3.90 8.18
CA HIS A 481 10.22 -4.94 8.31
C HIS A 481 9.95 -6.06 7.32
N VAL A 482 10.78 -6.13 6.29
CA VAL A 482 10.61 -7.01 5.13
C VAL A 482 11.72 -8.03 5.01
N PRO A 483 11.46 -9.23 4.47
CA PRO A 483 12.49 -10.20 4.18
C PRO A 483 13.30 -9.80 2.94
N MET A 484 14.62 -9.96 3.02
CA MET A 484 15.52 -9.90 1.89
C MET A 484 16.37 -11.15 1.85
N VAL A 485 16.53 -11.71 0.66
CA VAL A 485 17.28 -12.94 0.40
C VAL A 485 18.20 -12.73 -0.80
N MET A 486 19.40 -13.26 -0.74
CA MET A 486 20.32 -13.33 -1.87
C MET A 486 20.80 -14.77 -2.07
N TRP A 487 20.89 -15.19 -3.32
CA TRP A 487 21.51 -16.43 -3.72
C TRP A 487 22.49 -16.17 -4.86
N LEU A 488 23.72 -16.69 -4.71
CA LEU A 488 24.82 -16.54 -5.69
C LEU A 488 25.34 -17.92 -6.04
N SER A 489 25.42 -18.26 -7.32
CA SER A 489 26.06 -19.51 -7.74
C SER A 489 27.54 -19.55 -7.33
N ALA A 490 28.09 -20.74 -7.17
CA ALA A 490 29.52 -20.92 -6.84
C ALA A 490 30.43 -20.27 -7.90
N ASP A 491 30.02 -20.38 -9.18
CA ASP A 491 30.73 -19.72 -10.29
C ASP A 491 30.70 -18.19 -10.17
N TYR A 492 29.56 -17.61 -9.74
CA TYR A 492 29.44 -16.17 -9.50
C TYR A 492 30.42 -15.72 -8.39
N GLN A 493 30.39 -16.42 -7.26
CA GLN A 493 31.25 -16.12 -6.10
C GLN A 493 32.73 -16.19 -6.47
N GLN A 494 33.16 -17.28 -7.11
CA GLN A 494 34.53 -17.48 -7.50
C GLN A 494 35.02 -16.46 -8.54
N ARG A 495 34.16 -16.21 -9.56
CA ARG A 495 34.57 -15.34 -10.68
C ARG A 495 34.71 -13.89 -10.27
N TYR A 496 33.85 -13.40 -9.39
CA TYR A 496 33.82 -12.00 -9.01
C TYR A 496 34.37 -11.73 -7.61
N GLY A 497 34.99 -12.75 -6.99
CA GLY A 497 35.63 -12.63 -5.69
C GLY A 497 34.66 -12.26 -4.57
N ILE A 498 33.41 -12.77 -4.62
CA ILE A 498 32.40 -12.47 -3.59
C ILE A 498 32.39 -13.57 -2.54
N SER A 499 32.66 -13.22 -1.28
CA SER A 499 32.56 -14.15 -0.16
C SER A 499 31.14 -14.27 0.40
N ALA A 500 30.44 -15.39 0.11
CA ALA A 500 29.14 -15.68 0.70
C ALA A 500 29.21 -15.76 2.23
N GLN A 501 30.31 -16.26 2.79
CA GLN A 501 30.51 -16.30 4.25
C GLN A 501 30.56 -14.88 4.86
N CYS A 502 31.25 -13.96 4.21
CA CYS A 502 31.28 -12.55 4.60
C CYS A 502 29.88 -11.97 4.56
N LEU A 503 29.13 -12.17 3.45
CA LEU A 503 27.75 -11.68 3.32
C LEU A 503 26.84 -12.24 4.44
N GLN A 504 26.91 -13.55 4.75
CA GLN A 504 26.14 -14.15 5.83
C GLN A 504 26.48 -13.56 7.21
N GLN A 505 27.75 -13.25 7.45
CA GLN A 505 28.19 -12.66 8.72
C GLN A 505 27.70 -11.21 8.85
N ARG A 506 27.76 -10.44 7.78
CA ARG A 506 27.30 -9.04 7.76
C ARG A 506 25.78 -8.97 7.84
N ALA A 507 25.07 -9.81 7.09
CA ALA A 507 23.62 -9.88 7.11
C ALA A 507 23.03 -10.03 8.54
N LYS A 508 23.72 -10.76 9.42
CA LYS A 508 23.31 -10.97 10.81
C LYS A 508 23.64 -9.80 11.75
N LYS A 509 24.43 -8.83 11.32
CA LYS A 509 24.96 -7.77 12.20
C LYS A 509 24.54 -6.36 11.77
N GLU A 510 24.22 -6.18 10.51
CA GLU A 510 23.97 -4.88 9.93
C GLU A 510 22.52 -4.70 9.55
N ASN A 511 22.08 -3.46 9.57
CA ASN A 511 20.76 -3.07 9.09
C ASN A 511 20.85 -2.75 7.60
N TYR A 512 19.87 -3.22 6.85
CA TYR A 512 19.70 -2.97 5.44
C TYR A 512 18.33 -2.32 5.18
N SER A 513 18.18 -1.79 4.00
CA SER A 513 16.92 -1.24 3.53
C SER A 513 16.77 -1.46 2.02
N GLN A 514 15.62 -1.14 1.50
CA GLN A 514 15.41 -1.12 0.05
C GLN A 514 16.31 -0.09 -0.66
N ASP A 515 16.87 0.89 0.05
CA ASP A 515 17.85 1.84 -0.49
C ASP A 515 19.11 1.14 -1.03
N ASN A 516 19.41 -0.05 -0.52
CA ASN A 516 20.55 -0.84 -0.99
C ASN A 516 20.34 -1.48 -2.38
N LEU A 517 19.07 -1.65 -2.83
CA LEU A 517 18.77 -2.42 -4.03
C LEU A 517 19.38 -1.79 -5.29
N PHE A 518 19.23 -0.48 -5.46
CA PHE A 518 19.71 0.23 -6.65
C PHE A 518 21.20 -0.02 -6.93
N SER A 519 22.06 0.28 -5.97
CA SER A 519 23.51 0.09 -6.13
C SER A 519 23.91 -1.39 -6.14
N THR A 520 23.19 -2.25 -5.41
CA THR A 520 23.45 -3.69 -5.41
C THR A 520 23.16 -4.32 -6.79
N LEU A 521 22.08 -3.91 -7.48
CA LEU A 521 21.81 -4.41 -8.84
C LEU A 521 22.87 -3.96 -9.85
N LEU A 522 23.34 -2.70 -9.75
CA LEU A 522 24.47 -2.22 -10.55
C LEU A 522 25.73 -3.03 -10.27
N GLY A 523 26.04 -3.30 -8.99
CA GLY A 523 27.16 -4.09 -8.55
C GLY A 523 27.09 -5.56 -8.97
N LEU A 524 25.90 -6.19 -8.91
CA LEU A 524 25.65 -7.57 -9.35
C LEU A 524 25.95 -7.76 -10.85
N LEU A 525 25.67 -6.77 -11.67
CA LEU A 525 25.85 -6.80 -13.11
C LEU A 525 27.10 -6.03 -13.58
N GLY A 526 27.89 -5.52 -12.62
CA GLY A 526 29.16 -4.85 -12.89
C GLY A 526 29.00 -3.55 -13.70
N VAL A 527 27.93 -2.83 -13.51
CA VAL A 527 27.69 -1.56 -14.18
C VAL A 527 28.23 -0.41 -13.35
N SER A 528 29.11 0.37 -13.94
CA SER A 528 29.68 1.60 -13.36
C SER A 528 28.96 2.82 -13.93
N THR A 529 28.63 3.77 -13.07
CA THR A 529 28.02 5.07 -13.39
C THR A 529 28.23 6.01 -12.20
N HIS A 530 28.07 7.31 -12.40
CA HIS A 530 28.11 8.30 -11.32
C HIS A 530 26.98 8.11 -10.29
N GLU A 531 25.91 7.40 -10.65
CA GLU A 531 24.79 7.08 -9.76
C GLU A 531 25.12 5.93 -8.78
N TYR A 532 26.14 5.14 -9.04
CA TYR A 532 26.53 4.02 -8.19
C TYR A 532 27.17 4.50 -6.89
N GLN A 533 26.62 4.04 -5.78
CA GLN A 533 27.14 4.31 -4.43
C GLN A 533 27.69 3.02 -3.81
N ALA A 534 29.01 2.91 -3.70
CA ALA A 534 29.66 1.71 -3.16
C ALA A 534 29.26 1.40 -1.71
N ALA A 535 28.85 2.41 -0.94
CA ALA A 535 28.38 2.24 0.44
C ALA A 535 27.02 1.52 0.51
N ASP A 536 26.20 1.66 -0.53
CA ASP A 536 24.86 1.08 -0.61
C ASP A 536 24.87 -0.29 -1.31
N ASP A 537 25.95 -0.66 -2.00
CA ASP A 537 26.11 -1.99 -2.60
C ASP A 537 26.47 -3.03 -1.52
N ILE A 538 25.56 -3.96 -1.27
CA ILE A 538 25.70 -5.03 -0.28
C ILE A 538 26.93 -5.92 -0.55
N LEU A 539 27.32 -6.07 -1.82
CA LEU A 539 28.44 -6.93 -2.21
C LEU A 539 29.81 -6.29 -1.96
N THR A 540 29.91 -4.97 -2.04
CA THR A 540 31.19 -4.24 -1.98
C THR A 540 32.08 -4.62 -0.77
N PRO A 541 31.54 -4.68 0.46
CA PRO A 541 32.34 -5.01 1.63
C PRO A 541 32.84 -6.46 1.67
N CYS A 542 32.29 -7.34 0.83
CA CYS A 542 32.61 -8.75 0.75
C CYS A 542 33.28 -9.14 -0.58
N ARG A 543 33.73 -8.17 -1.36
CA ARG A 543 34.60 -8.38 -2.51
C ARG A 543 36.03 -8.55 -2.03
N GLU A 544 36.70 -9.60 -2.49
CA GLU A 544 38.13 -9.75 -2.30
C GLU A 544 38.86 -8.63 -3.06
N ALA A 545 39.80 -7.99 -2.40
CA ALA A 545 40.67 -7.03 -3.07
C ALA A 545 41.48 -7.77 -4.15
N GLY A 546 41.15 -7.52 -5.42
CA GLY A 546 41.87 -8.08 -6.57
C GLY A 546 43.29 -7.54 -6.71
#